data_d90873439632dd03fd3c9193bd8d8402
#
_entry.id   d90873439632dd03fd3c9193bd8d8402
#
_cell.length_a   1.000
_cell.length_b   1.000
_cell.length_c   1.000
_cell.angle_alpha   90.00
_cell.angle_beta   90.00
_cell.angle_gamma   90.00
#
_symmetry.space_group_name_H-M   'P 1'
#
loop_
_entity.id
_entity.type
_entity.pdbx_description
1 polymer ?
#
loop_
_entity_poly.entity_id
_entity_poly.type
_entity_poly.pdbx_seq_one_letter_code
_entity_poly.pdbx_strand_id
1 'polypeptide(L)'
;MGIFDLPAPLLSWLDGGLGAVAPPTLRLVLWGLVGGVVSMGLYGLLSPQRAIAGAKADAIVARRALDAYDGEFAAAWPLIRDMVRLALRQLRLVLWPALLASAPAICLLAWASSNYGYSFPGTLAEVDVRTSPGELQAALVQTPPPSPVPRPAPPAPHIVVADEAGHVVGSIPWAAPIATIHKRQWWNLLVGNPAGYLPDDAKVERIELGLAPNEYLPFGPSWLRPWYSVFFAALLAGSLALKLVARIE
;
A
#
# COMPACT_ATOMS: atom_id res chain seq x y z
N MET A 1 -10.35 3.33 10.19
CA MET A 1 -10.44 2.99 8.75
C MET A 1 -10.14 4.26 7.96
N GLY A 2 -9.29 4.17 6.94
CA GLY A 2 -9.04 5.23 5.97
C GLY A 2 -9.93 5.07 4.72
N ILE A 3 -9.86 6.04 3.80
CA ILE A 3 -10.67 6.03 2.57
C ILE A 3 -10.34 4.81 1.69
N PHE A 4 -9.06 4.44 1.61
CA PHE A 4 -8.61 3.30 0.81
C PHE A 4 -8.92 1.94 1.45
N ASP A 5 -9.34 1.91 2.73
CA ASP A 5 -9.76 0.69 3.40
C ASP A 5 -11.24 0.38 3.19
N LEU A 6 -12.02 1.28 2.57
CA LEU A 6 -13.46 1.08 2.36
C LEU A 6 -13.80 -0.26 1.69
N PRO A 7 -13.07 -0.74 0.66
CA PRO A 7 -13.36 -2.04 0.06
C PRO A 7 -12.80 -3.24 0.86
N ALA A 8 -12.02 -3.03 1.91
CA ALA A 8 -11.34 -4.09 2.65
C ALA A 8 -12.27 -5.21 3.16
N PRO A 9 -13.47 -4.95 3.73
CA PRO A 9 -14.36 -6.01 4.17
C PRO A 9 -14.81 -6.93 3.04
N LEU A 10 -15.12 -6.34 1.87
CA LEU A 10 -15.51 -7.10 0.67
C LEU A 10 -14.33 -7.92 0.14
N LEU A 11 -13.13 -7.32 0.07
CA LEU A 11 -11.93 -8.00 -0.38
C LEU A 11 -11.58 -9.18 0.54
N SER A 12 -11.66 -8.98 1.85
CA SER A 12 -11.39 -10.04 2.83
C SER A 12 -12.41 -11.18 2.76
N TRP A 13 -13.68 -10.87 2.51
CA TRP A 13 -14.71 -11.88 2.31
C TRP A 13 -14.45 -12.71 1.04
N LEU A 14 -14.13 -12.06 -0.08
CA LEU A 14 -13.78 -12.74 -1.34
C LEU A 14 -12.51 -13.57 -1.19
N ASP A 15 -11.48 -13.03 -0.54
CA ASP A 15 -10.22 -13.73 -0.32
C ASP A 15 -10.38 -14.94 0.60
N GLY A 16 -11.25 -14.84 1.61
CA GLY A 16 -11.63 -15.96 2.47
C GLY A 16 -12.25 -17.12 1.68
N GLY A 17 -13.12 -16.82 0.71
CA GLY A 17 -13.67 -17.82 -0.23
C GLY A 17 -12.60 -18.45 -1.11
N LEU A 18 -11.67 -17.64 -1.63
CA LEU A 18 -10.52 -18.14 -2.42
C LEU A 18 -9.57 -18.99 -1.58
N GLY A 19 -9.48 -18.70 -0.28
CA GLY A 19 -8.62 -19.45 0.65
C GLY A 19 -8.95 -20.94 0.76
N ALA A 20 -10.19 -21.33 0.43
CA ALA A 20 -10.60 -22.73 0.42
C ALA A 20 -10.00 -23.54 -0.75
N VAL A 21 -9.61 -22.86 -1.85
CA VAL A 21 -9.20 -23.54 -3.10
C VAL A 21 -7.81 -23.12 -3.61
N ALA A 22 -7.23 -22.04 -3.10
CA ALA A 22 -5.98 -21.49 -3.62
C ALA A 22 -4.98 -21.14 -2.51
N PRO A 23 -3.69 -21.49 -2.69
CA PRO A 23 -2.63 -21.09 -1.75
C PRO A 23 -2.43 -19.56 -1.76
N PRO A 24 -1.88 -18.98 -0.66
CA PRO A 24 -1.74 -17.54 -0.51
C PRO A 24 -0.98 -16.84 -1.66
N THR A 25 0.07 -17.47 -2.19
CA THR A 25 0.84 -16.93 -3.32
C THR A 25 -0.02 -16.79 -4.58
N LEU A 26 -0.84 -17.80 -4.90
CA LEU A 26 -1.73 -17.74 -6.06
C LEU A 26 -2.82 -16.68 -5.90
N ARG A 27 -3.35 -16.50 -4.68
CA ARG A 27 -4.31 -15.44 -4.38
C ARG A 27 -3.69 -14.05 -4.56
N LEU A 28 -2.43 -13.86 -4.13
CA LEU A 28 -1.70 -12.61 -4.37
C LEU A 28 -1.50 -12.32 -5.86
N VAL A 29 -1.15 -13.33 -6.65
CA VAL A 29 -1.05 -13.19 -8.11
C VAL A 29 -2.39 -12.79 -8.70
N LEU A 30 -3.48 -13.45 -8.30
CA LEU A 30 -4.82 -13.13 -8.77
C LEU A 30 -5.22 -11.68 -8.44
N TRP A 31 -5.03 -11.25 -7.19
CA TRP A 31 -5.33 -9.89 -6.76
C TRP A 31 -4.46 -8.83 -7.47
N GLY A 32 -3.17 -9.14 -7.68
CA GLY A 32 -2.30 -8.27 -8.48
C GLY A 32 -2.78 -8.13 -9.92
N LEU A 33 -3.10 -9.24 -10.60
CA LEU A 33 -3.63 -9.23 -11.96
C LEU A 33 -4.95 -8.44 -12.05
N VAL A 34 -5.89 -8.71 -11.15
CA VAL A 34 -7.18 -7.98 -11.09
C VAL A 34 -6.93 -6.49 -10.88
N GLY A 35 -6.07 -6.11 -9.93
CA GLY A 35 -5.70 -4.72 -9.69
C GLY A 35 -5.11 -4.04 -10.92
N GLY A 36 -4.20 -4.72 -11.61
CA GLY A 36 -3.58 -4.21 -12.84
C GLY A 36 -4.59 -4.03 -13.98
N VAL A 37 -5.43 -5.03 -14.22
CA VAL A 37 -6.46 -4.97 -15.26
C VAL A 37 -7.48 -3.88 -14.96
N VAL A 38 -8.01 -3.81 -13.74
CA VAL A 38 -9.00 -2.80 -13.33
C VAL A 38 -8.42 -1.39 -13.43
N SER A 39 -7.22 -1.16 -12.91
CA SER A 39 -6.57 0.16 -12.96
C SER A 39 -6.27 0.58 -14.39
N MET A 40 -5.72 -0.31 -15.22
CA MET A 40 -5.43 0.00 -16.62
C MET A 40 -6.70 0.19 -17.46
N GLY A 41 -7.73 -0.60 -17.20
CA GLY A 41 -9.05 -0.43 -17.83
C GLY A 41 -9.68 0.92 -17.47
N LEU A 42 -9.63 1.30 -16.20
CA LEU A 42 -10.10 2.60 -15.74
C LEU A 42 -9.31 3.76 -16.35
N TYR A 43 -7.97 3.61 -16.46
CA TYR A 43 -7.15 4.58 -17.16
C TYR A 43 -7.59 4.73 -18.62
N GLY A 44 -7.80 3.63 -19.34
CA GLY A 44 -8.29 3.65 -20.72
C GLY A 44 -9.64 4.35 -20.89
N LEU A 45 -10.53 4.19 -19.90
CA LEU A 45 -11.86 4.84 -19.90
C LEU A 45 -11.82 6.32 -19.56
N LEU A 46 -10.98 6.70 -18.58
CA LEU A 46 -10.90 8.09 -18.08
C LEU A 46 -9.99 8.98 -18.92
N SER A 47 -9.01 8.42 -19.63
CA SER A 47 -8.05 9.20 -20.37
C SER A 47 -8.55 9.54 -21.78
N PRO A 48 -8.38 10.80 -22.22
CA PRO A 48 -8.73 11.22 -23.56
C PRO A 48 -7.67 10.74 -24.59
N GLN A 49 -7.72 9.46 -24.96
CA GLN A 49 -6.70 8.77 -25.77
C GLN A 49 -6.32 9.54 -27.05
N ARG A 50 -7.34 10.09 -27.78
CA ARG A 50 -7.10 10.88 -29.00
C ARG A 50 -6.33 12.16 -28.73
N ALA A 51 -6.64 12.86 -27.61
CA ALA A 51 -5.95 14.07 -27.21
C ALA A 51 -4.52 13.80 -26.78
N ILE A 52 -4.27 12.65 -26.11
CA ILE A 52 -2.93 12.21 -25.71
C ILE A 52 -2.10 11.89 -26.96
N ALA A 53 -2.63 11.14 -27.91
CA ALA A 53 -1.96 10.83 -29.17
C ALA A 53 -1.62 12.09 -29.97
N GLY A 54 -2.55 13.06 -30.04
CA GLY A 54 -2.31 14.37 -30.68
C GLY A 54 -1.22 15.16 -29.95
N ALA A 55 -1.30 15.28 -28.62
CA ALA A 55 -0.29 16.02 -27.84
C ALA A 55 1.12 15.39 -27.96
N LYS A 56 1.20 14.08 -28.05
CA LYS A 56 2.46 13.34 -28.28
C LYS A 56 3.04 13.66 -29.67
N ALA A 57 2.19 13.68 -30.71
CA ALA A 57 2.62 14.04 -32.07
C ALA A 57 3.12 15.50 -32.13
N ASP A 58 2.37 16.44 -31.51
CA ASP A 58 2.75 17.86 -31.45
C ASP A 58 4.10 18.03 -30.72
N ALA A 59 4.31 17.33 -29.61
CA ALA A 59 5.56 17.37 -28.85
C ALA A 59 6.75 16.83 -29.64
N ILE A 60 6.57 15.76 -30.45
CA ILE A 60 7.61 15.23 -31.33
C ILE A 60 7.99 16.24 -32.43
N VAL A 61 7.01 16.92 -33.00
CA VAL A 61 7.25 17.96 -34.02
C VAL A 61 8.02 19.14 -33.44
N ALA A 62 7.58 19.64 -32.25
CA ALA A 62 8.26 20.74 -31.58
C ALA A 62 9.71 20.39 -31.19
N ARG A 63 9.95 19.16 -30.74
CA ARG A 63 11.30 18.67 -30.43
C ARG A 63 12.18 18.63 -31.68
N ARG A 64 11.67 18.09 -32.78
CA ARG A 64 12.43 18.05 -34.05
C ARG A 64 12.75 19.45 -34.56
N ALA A 65 11.83 20.39 -34.42
CA ALA A 65 12.06 21.78 -34.80
C ALA A 65 13.17 22.42 -33.95
N LEU A 66 13.24 22.11 -32.66
CA LEU A 66 14.35 22.59 -31.84
C LEU A 66 15.66 21.90 -32.15
N ASP A 67 15.66 20.59 -32.38
CA ASP A 67 16.85 19.80 -32.71
C ASP A 67 17.46 20.22 -34.05
N ALA A 68 16.63 20.71 -34.99
CA ALA A 68 17.06 21.19 -36.32
C ALA A 68 17.45 22.69 -36.35
N TYR A 69 17.31 23.39 -35.21
CA TYR A 69 17.59 24.81 -35.11
C TYR A 69 19.08 25.06 -34.89
N ASP A 70 19.72 25.77 -35.83
CA ASP A 70 21.17 26.08 -35.84
C ASP A 70 21.45 27.58 -35.66
N GLY A 71 20.50 28.35 -35.10
CA GLY A 71 20.62 29.79 -34.91
C GLY A 71 21.05 30.21 -33.51
N GLU A 72 21.03 31.53 -33.25
CA GLU A 72 21.36 32.09 -31.94
C GLU A 72 20.39 31.63 -30.83
N PHE A 73 20.92 31.41 -29.62
CA PHE A 73 20.15 30.94 -28.47
C PHE A 73 18.95 31.86 -28.12
N ALA A 74 19.12 33.18 -28.27
CA ALA A 74 18.03 34.13 -28.02
C ALA A 74 16.81 33.91 -28.91
N ALA A 75 17.04 33.52 -30.17
CA ALA A 75 15.97 33.21 -31.13
C ALA A 75 15.42 31.77 -30.98
N ALA A 76 16.14 30.88 -30.28
CA ALA A 76 15.64 29.54 -29.91
C ALA A 76 14.61 29.58 -28.77
N TRP A 77 14.55 30.64 -27.97
CA TRP A 77 13.69 30.74 -26.77
C TRP A 77 12.21 30.48 -27.06
N PRO A 78 11.56 30.99 -28.10
CA PRO A 78 10.18 30.66 -28.44
C PRO A 78 9.98 29.14 -28.69
N LEU A 79 10.91 28.48 -29.37
CA LEU A 79 10.84 27.03 -29.64
C LEU A 79 10.92 26.22 -28.34
N ILE A 80 11.85 26.60 -27.45
CA ILE A 80 11.98 25.98 -26.12
C ILE A 80 10.71 26.14 -25.33
N ARG A 81 10.13 27.35 -25.28
CA ARG A 81 8.89 27.61 -24.57
C ARG A 81 7.71 26.81 -25.11
N ASP A 82 7.59 26.68 -26.43
CA ASP A 82 6.53 25.90 -27.05
C ASP A 82 6.71 24.40 -26.79
N MET A 83 7.93 23.88 -26.85
CA MET A 83 8.23 22.50 -26.46
C MET A 83 7.84 22.21 -25.01
N VAL A 84 8.21 23.06 -24.06
CA VAL A 84 7.85 22.92 -22.64
C VAL A 84 6.33 23.01 -22.44
N ARG A 85 5.66 23.95 -23.12
CA ARG A 85 4.19 24.07 -23.05
C ARG A 85 3.48 22.82 -23.54
N LEU A 86 3.93 22.23 -24.65
CA LEU A 86 3.36 20.99 -25.20
C LEU A 86 3.66 19.80 -24.30
N ALA A 87 4.85 19.70 -23.72
CA ALA A 87 5.19 18.67 -22.74
C ALA A 87 4.33 18.75 -21.48
N LEU A 88 4.10 19.96 -20.93
CA LEU A 88 3.21 20.19 -19.77
C LEU A 88 1.75 19.86 -20.11
N ARG A 89 1.30 20.19 -21.34
CA ARG A 89 -0.03 19.80 -21.80
C ARG A 89 -0.19 18.28 -21.84
N GLN A 90 0.79 17.56 -22.39
CA GLN A 90 0.80 16.11 -22.44
C GLN A 90 0.79 15.52 -21.00
N LEU A 91 1.65 16.02 -20.12
CA LEU A 91 1.70 15.59 -18.73
C LEU A 91 0.34 15.75 -18.04
N ARG A 92 -0.31 16.90 -18.21
CA ARG A 92 -1.62 17.18 -17.61
C ARG A 92 -2.72 16.25 -18.11
N LEU A 93 -2.71 15.89 -19.42
CA LEU A 93 -3.67 14.96 -20.01
C LEU A 93 -3.53 13.54 -19.47
N VAL A 94 -2.32 13.13 -19.09
CA VAL A 94 -2.02 11.79 -18.58
C VAL A 94 -2.16 11.71 -17.05
N LEU A 95 -1.73 12.75 -16.33
CA LEU A 95 -1.59 12.73 -14.88
C LEU A 95 -2.92 12.50 -14.14
N TRP A 96 -3.96 13.25 -14.46
CA TRP A 96 -5.24 13.15 -13.77
C TRP A 96 -5.92 11.79 -13.96
N PRO A 97 -6.07 11.27 -15.19
CA PRO A 97 -6.58 9.93 -15.40
C PRO A 97 -5.75 8.86 -14.70
N ALA A 98 -4.40 9.00 -14.71
CA ALA A 98 -3.52 8.04 -14.04
C ALA A 98 -3.72 8.03 -12.51
N LEU A 99 -3.82 9.21 -11.88
CA LEU A 99 -4.09 9.31 -10.44
C LEU A 99 -5.44 8.67 -10.07
N LEU A 100 -6.50 8.95 -10.81
CA LEU A 100 -7.81 8.36 -10.56
C LEU A 100 -7.82 6.84 -10.80
N ALA A 101 -7.15 6.40 -11.86
CA ALA A 101 -7.05 4.99 -12.21
C ALA A 101 -6.17 4.18 -11.24
N SER A 102 -5.29 4.83 -10.49
CA SER A 102 -4.47 4.17 -9.46
C SER A 102 -5.25 3.83 -8.18
N ALA A 103 -6.39 4.46 -7.94
CA ALA A 103 -7.16 4.27 -6.70
C ALA A 103 -7.51 2.80 -6.40
N PRO A 104 -8.00 1.97 -7.34
CA PRO A 104 -8.25 0.55 -7.07
C PRO A 104 -7.00 -0.22 -6.67
N ALA A 105 -5.86 0.04 -7.33
CA ALA A 105 -4.59 -0.60 -7.00
C ALA A 105 -4.11 -0.19 -5.60
N ILE A 106 -4.29 1.09 -5.21
CA ILE A 106 -3.95 1.58 -3.87
C ILE A 106 -4.83 0.93 -2.81
N CYS A 107 -6.14 0.79 -3.05
CA CYS A 107 -7.06 0.07 -2.16
C CYS A 107 -6.62 -1.40 -1.97
N LEU A 108 -6.29 -2.09 -3.05
CA LEU A 108 -5.79 -3.47 -3.00
C LEU A 108 -4.45 -3.55 -2.27
N LEU A 109 -3.54 -2.60 -2.49
CA LEU A 109 -2.25 -2.54 -1.83
C LEU A 109 -2.40 -2.35 -0.30
N ALA A 110 -3.25 -1.41 0.13
CA ALA A 110 -3.53 -1.15 1.53
C ALA A 110 -4.12 -2.39 2.21
N TRP A 111 -5.12 -3.01 1.58
CA TRP A 111 -5.73 -4.24 2.06
C TRP A 111 -4.72 -5.42 2.08
N ALA A 112 -3.95 -5.63 1.02
CA ALA A 112 -2.99 -6.72 0.94
C ALA A 112 -1.87 -6.57 1.97
N SER A 113 -1.39 -5.35 2.24
CA SER A 113 -0.38 -5.10 3.26
C SER A 113 -0.82 -5.56 4.65
N SER A 114 -2.11 -5.41 4.95
CA SER A 114 -2.70 -5.80 6.23
C SER A 114 -3.00 -7.29 6.35
N ASN A 115 -3.27 -7.97 5.20
CA ASN A 115 -3.69 -9.36 5.22
C ASN A 115 -2.57 -10.34 4.87
N TYR A 116 -1.55 -9.89 4.14
CA TYR A 116 -0.46 -10.73 3.66
C TYR A 116 0.92 -10.33 4.21
N GLY A 117 1.02 -9.17 4.89
CA GLY A 117 2.29 -8.65 5.39
C GLY A 117 2.94 -9.52 6.44
N TYR A 118 2.19 -9.82 7.47
CA TYR A 118 2.67 -10.53 8.66
C TYR A 118 1.66 -11.57 9.11
N SER A 119 2.12 -12.51 9.94
CA SER A 119 1.27 -13.47 10.64
C SER A 119 1.44 -13.32 12.15
N PHE A 120 0.43 -13.73 12.92
CA PHE A 120 0.59 -13.84 14.36
C PHE A 120 1.69 -14.87 14.65
N PRO A 121 2.65 -14.56 15.53
CA PRO A 121 3.70 -15.49 15.92
C PRO A 121 3.10 -16.68 16.68
N GLY A 122 3.68 -17.84 16.50
CA GLY A 122 3.28 -19.05 17.23
C GLY A 122 3.52 -18.93 18.74
N THR A 123 4.54 -18.18 19.15
CA THR A 123 4.93 -17.91 20.53
C THR A 123 5.13 -16.41 20.73
N LEU A 124 4.35 -15.79 21.61
CA LEU A 124 4.42 -14.34 21.88
C LEU A 124 5.73 -13.92 22.56
N ALA A 125 6.38 -14.83 23.26
CA ALA A 125 7.66 -14.58 23.95
C ALA A 125 8.83 -14.30 23.01
N GLU A 126 8.72 -14.62 21.71
CA GLU A 126 9.76 -14.42 20.71
C GLU A 126 9.67 -13.06 20.01
N VAL A 127 8.65 -12.26 20.30
CA VAL A 127 8.45 -10.97 19.64
C VAL A 127 9.20 -9.88 20.41
N ASP A 128 10.21 -9.30 19.76
CA ASP A 128 10.88 -8.10 20.27
C ASP A 128 9.92 -6.90 20.19
N VAL A 129 9.65 -6.26 21.32
CA VAL A 129 8.74 -5.11 21.39
C VAL A 129 9.55 -3.86 21.72
N ARG A 130 9.53 -2.89 20.83
CA ARG A 130 10.24 -1.62 21.00
C ARG A 130 9.25 -0.47 21.11
N THR A 131 9.50 0.43 22.03
CA THR A 131 8.71 1.64 22.23
C THR A 131 9.49 2.88 21.78
N SER A 132 8.79 3.90 21.37
CA SER A 132 9.38 5.21 21.10
C SER A 132 8.52 6.29 21.80
N PRO A 133 9.11 7.13 22.67
CA PRO A 133 10.48 7.08 23.20
C PRO A 133 10.79 5.81 24.01
N GLY A 134 12.05 5.40 24.04
CA GLY A 134 12.51 4.13 24.61
C GLY A 134 12.56 4.03 26.14
N GLU A 135 12.02 5.01 26.85
CA GLU A 135 11.94 5.05 28.32
C GLU A 135 10.90 4.10 28.91
N LEU A 136 9.99 3.58 28.09
CA LEU A 136 8.91 2.67 28.50
C LEU A 136 9.19 1.27 27.95
N GLN A 137 8.90 0.26 28.76
CA GLN A 137 8.97 -1.13 28.34
C GLN A 137 7.58 -1.60 27.88
N ALA A 138 7.53 -2.37 26.81
CA ALA A 138 6.30 -3.00 26.37
C ALA A 138 6.51 -4.51 26.21
N ALA A 139 5.52 -5.28 26.62
CA ALA A 139 5.51 -6.72 26.52
C ALA A 139 4.19 -7.22 25.94
N LEU A 140 4.27 -8.29 25.16
CA LEU A 140 3.09 -9.00 24.68
C LEU A 140 2.62 -9.99 25.74
N VAL A 141 1.36 -9.86 26.15
CA VAL A 141 0.75 -10.74 27.13
C VAL A 141 -0.52 -11.37 26.57
N GLN A 142 -0.65 -12.68 26.74
CA GLN A 142 -1.83 -13.45 26.34
C GLN A 142 -2.80 -13.68 27.49
N THR A 143 -2.88 -12.75 28.45
CA THR A 143 -3.76 -12.88 29.59
C THR A 143 -5.14 -12.36 29.23
N PRO A 144 -6.21 -13.17 29.38
CA PRO A 144 -7.56 -12.64 29.22
C PRO A 144 -7.81 -11.59 30.30
N PRO A 145 -8.42 -10.44 29.99
CA PRO A 145 -8.90 -9.54 31.01
C PRO A 145 -9.90 -10.32 31.90
N PRO A 146 -9.88 -10.12 33.21
CA PRO A 146 -10.79 -10.81 34.13
C PRO A 146 -12.24 -10.51 33.70
N SER A 147 -12.91 -11.52 33.20
CA SER A 147 -14.32 -11.41 32.75
C SER A 147 -15.11 -12.54 33.39
N PRO A 148 -16.24 -12.24 34.04
CA PRO A 148 -17.10 -13.26 34.63
C PRO A 148 -17.88 -14.10 33.64
N VAL A 149 -17.76 -13.80 32.33
CA VAL A 149 -18.49 -14.50 31.22
C VAL A 149 -17.54 -15.37 30.45
N PRO A 150 -17.77 -16.68 30.28
CA PRO A 150 -16.99 -17.57 29.42
C PRO A 150 -17.07 -17.08 27.98
N ARG A 151 -15.92 -16.85 27.34
CA ARG A 151 -15.85 -16.46 25.92
C ARG A 151 -15.53 -17.68 25.07
N PRO A 152 -16.22 -17.87 23.93
CA PRO A 152 -16.00 -19.03 23.06
C PRO A 152 -14.71 -18.95 22.21
N ALA A 153 -13.97 -17.84 22.22
CA ALA A 153 -12.75 -17.66 21.45
C ALA A 153 -11.54 -17.38 22.38
N PRO A 154 -10.33 -17.84 22.02
CA PRO A 154 -9.14 -17.48 22.77
C PRO A 154 -8.99 -15.94 22.80
N PRO A 155 -8.56 -15.39 23.95
CA PRO A 155 -8.41 -13.95 24.08
C PRO A 155 -7.38 -13.43 23.09
N ALA A 156 -7.71 -12.32 22.41
CA ALA A 156 -6.75 -11.63 21.55
C ALA A 156 -5.52 -11.22 22.38
N PRO A 157 -4.30 -11.34 21.85
CA PRO A 157 -3.12 -10.90 22.56
C PRO A 157 -3.19 -9.39 22.83
N HIS A 158 -2.63 -8.97 23.96
CA HIS A 158 -2.58 -7.57 24.38
C HIS A 158 -1.13 -7.12 24.50
N ILE A 159 -0.87 -5.89 24.11
CA ILE A 159 0.39 -5.21 24.37
C ILE A 159 0.23 -4.44 25.66
N VAL A 160 1.00 -4.83 26.67
CA VAL A 160 1.04 -4.15 27.97
C VAL A 160 2.24 -3.22 27.96
N VAL A 161 2.00 -1.95 28.23
CA VAL A 161 3.05 -0.93 28.38
C VAL A 161 3.27 -0.67 29.85
N ALA A 162 4.51 -0.81 30.31
CA ALA A 162 4.92 -0.58 31.70
C ALA A 162 5.98 0.54 31.77
N ASP A 163 6.04 1.23 32.89
CA ASP A 163 7.11 2.16 33.22
C ASP A 163 8.38 1.41 33.69
N GLU A 164 9.46 2.16 33.96
CA GLU A 164 10.74 1.60 34.45
C GLU A 164 10.60 0.88 35.79
N ALA A 165 9.58 1.22 36.58
CA ALA A 165 9.29 0.57 37.87
C ALA A 165 8.41 -0.68 37.72
N GLY A 166 7.99 -1.04 36.50
CA GLY A 166 7.16 -2.19 36.19
C GLY A 166 5.66 -1.96 36.39
N HIS A 167 5.21 -0.73 36.64
CA HIS A 167 3.79 -0.42 36.74
C HIS A 167 3.15 -0.35 35.36
N VAL A 168 2.04 -1.04 35.17
CA VAL A 168 1.28 -1.03 33.91
C VAL A 168 0.66 0.34 33.68
N VAL A 169 1.13 1.03 32.64
CA VAL A 169 0.65 2.35 32.22
C VAL A 169 -0.51 2.24 31.23
N GLY A 170 -0.59 1.14 30.48
CA GLY A 170 -1.65 0.91 29.52
C GLY A 170 -1.66 -0.50 28.93
N SER A 171 -2.83 -0.89 28.41
CA SER A 171 -2.99 -2.17 27.70
C SER A 171 -3.77 -1.94 26.41
N ILE A 172 -3.25 -2.45 25.30
CA ILE A 172 -3.78 -2.24 23.95
C ILE A 172 -4.07 -3.60 23.34
N PRO A 173 -5.31 -3.86 22.85
CA PRO A 173 -5.61 -5.10 22.15
C PRO A 173 -4.84 -5.14 20.83
N TRP A 174 -4.17 -6.25 20.57
CA TRP A 174 -3.49 -6.49 19.29
C TRP A 174 -4.40 -7.30 18.36
N ALA A 175 -5.28 -6.59 17.65
CA ALA A 175 -6.36 -7.20 16.87
C ALA A 175 -5.90 -7.73 15.49
N ALA A 176 -4.75 -7.30 15.00
CA ALA A 176 -4.22 -7.71 13.68
C ALA A 176 -2.69 -7.82 13.73
N PRO A 177 -2.05 -8.72 12.95
CA PRO A 177 -0.60 -8.92 12.93
C PRO A 177 0.10 -7.79 12.18
N ILE A 178 0.06 -6.59 12.73
CA ILE A 178 0.69 -5.38 12.21
C ILE A 178 1.93 -5.08 13.05
N ALA A 179 3.05 -4.85 12.37
CA ALA A 179 4.33 -4.63 13.03
C ALA A 179 4.46 -3.28 13.74
N THR A 180 3.57 -2.31 13.46
CA THR A 180 3.69 -0.97 14.03
C THR A 180 2.34 -0.43 14.48
N ILE A 181 2.24 0.00 15.74
CA ILE A 181 1.09 0.72 16.27
C ILE A 181 1.57 2.12 16.69
N HIS A 182 0.90 3.16 16.24
CA HIS A 182 1.28 4.56 16.50
C HIS A 182 0.06 5.41 16.82
N LYS A 183 0.25 6.63 17.32
CA LYS A 183 -0.81 7.62 17.46
C LYS A 183 -1.37 7.96 16.09
N ARG A 184 -2.65 8.35 16.06
CA ARG A 184 -3.32 8.70 14.81
C ARG A 184 -2.66 9.90 14.15
N GLN A 185 -2.31 9.76 12.87
CA GLN A 185 -1.70 10.80 12.03
C GLN A 185 -2.70 11.24 10.95
N TRP A 186 -2.51 12.41 10.34
CA TRP A 186 -3.38 12.93 9.30
C TRP A 186 -3.51 12.00 8.08
N TRP A 187 -2.44 11.30 7.71
CA TRP A 187 -2.44 10.36 6.58
C TRP A 187 -3.25 9.08 6.87
N ASN A 188 -3.62 8.81 8.11
CA ASN A 188 -4.50 7.71 8.45
C ASN A 188 -5.97 7.94 8.01
N LEU A 189 -6.28 9.15 7.53
CA LEU A 189 -7.51 9.38 6.78
C LEU A 189 -7.49 8.65 5.43
N LEU A 190 -6.31 8.41 4.87
CA LEU A 190 -6.15 7.68 3.61
C LEU A 190 -6.07 6.17 3.84
N VAL A 191 -5.17 5.74 4.73
CA VAL A 191 -4.97 4.32 5.07
C VAL A 191 -4.99 4.18 6.60
N GLY A 192 -5.92 3.40 7.11
CA GLY A 192 -6.05 3.12 8.54
C GLY A 192 -5.06 2.06 9.00
N ASN A 193 -4.91 1.94 10.33
CA ASN A 193 -4.17 0.85 10.94
C ASN A 193 -5.15 -0.20 11.47
N PRO A 194 -5.16 -1.44 10.94
CA PRO A 194 -6.07 -2.49 11.40
C PRO A 194 -5.84 -2.93 12.85
N ALA A 195 -4.61 -2.75 13.39
CA ALA A 195 -4.30 -3.01 14.79
C ALA A 195 -4.80 -1.91 15.73
N GLY A 196 -5.35 -0.81 15.18
CA GLY A 196 -5.79 0.35 15.97
C GLY A 196 -4.71 1.41 16.15
N TYR A 197 -4.98 2.34 17.05
CA TYR A 197 -4.09 3.48 17.35
C TYR A 197 -3.85 3.58 18.85
N LEU A 198 -2.71 4.15 19.20
CA LEU A 198 -2.44 4.57 20.57
C LEU A 198 -3.36 5.74 20.95
N PRO A 199 -3.83 5.81 22.20
CA PRO A 199 -4.52 6.99 22.71
C PRO A 199 -3.65 8.25 22.58
N ASP A 200 -4.28 9.40 22.34
CA ASP A 200 -3.53 10.66 22.14
C ASP A 200 -2.77 11.09 23.41
N ASP A 201 -3.29 10.74 24.59
CA ASP A 201 -2.69 10.97 25.91
C ASP A 201 -1.63 9.92 26.31
N ALA A 202 -1.44 8.87 25.50
CA ALA A 202 -0.42 7.86 25.77
C ALA A 202 0.98 8.49 25.77
N LYS A 203 1.82 8.09 26.75
CA LYS A 203 3.22 8.51 26.85
C LYS A 203 4.10 7.95 25.72
N VAL A 204 3.63 6.90 25.03
CA VAL A 204 4.30 6.26 23.90
C VAL A 204 3.72 6.80 22.60
N GLU A 205 4.57 7.12 21.64
CA GLU A 205 4.17 7.60 20.31
C GLU A 205 4.05 6.47 19.29
N ARG A 206 4.90 5.43 19.45
CA ARG A 206 4.98 4.27 18.57
C ARG A 206 5.40 3.04 19.34
N ILE A 207 4.80 1.92 18.98
CA ILE A 207 5.20 0.58 19.40
C ILE A 207 5.55 -0.20 18.11
N GLU A 208 6.75 -0.73 18.07
CA GLU A 208 7.24 -1.58 16.99
C GLU A 208 7.35 -3.03 17.49
N LEU A 209 6.71 -3.93 16.75
CA LEU A 209 6.74 -5.35 17.02
C LEU A 209 7.68 -6.00 16.00
N GLY A 210 8.70 -6.69 16.45
CA GLY A 210 9.69 -7.38 15.64
C GLY A 210 9.13 -8.60 14.91
N LEU A 211 8.07 -8.41 14.12
CA LEU A 211 7.45 -9.48 13.34
C LEU A 211 8.28 -9.77 12.10
N ALA A 212 8.51 -11.06 11.85
CA ALA A 212 9.07 -11.49 10.57
C ALA A 212 8.03 -11.32 9.45
N PRO A 213 8.36 -10.67 8.32
CA PRO A 213 7.47 -10.58 7.18
C PRO A 213 7.21 -11.97 6.59
N ASN A 214 5.98 -12.18 6.13
CA ASN A 214 5.64 -13.41 5.42
C ASN A 214 6.38 -13.50 4.09
N GLU A 215 7.03 -14.62 3.83
CA GLU A 215 7.72 -14.89 2.58
C GLU A 215 6.83 -15.73 1.63
N TYR A 216 6.72 -15.28 0.38
CA TYR A 216 5.89 -15.90 -0.66
C TYR A 216 6.70 -16.53 -1.79
N LEU A 217 7.98 -16.14 -1.91
CA LEU A 217 8.94 -16.73 -2.84
C LEU A 217 10.00 -17.49 -2.06
N PRO A 218 10.23 -18.80 -2.35
CA PRO A 218 11.23 -19.60 -1.64
C PRO A 218 12.68 -19.34 -2.13
N PHE A 219 12.87 -18.43 -3.07
CA PHE A 219 14.15 -18.13 -3.70
C PHE A 219 14.36 -16.61 -3.85
N GLY A 220 15.61 -16.24 -4.12
CA GLY A 220 15.99 -14.84 -4.34
C GLY A 220 16.42 -14.12 -3.04
N PRO A 221 16.85 -12.85 -3.16
CA PRO A 221 17.25 -12.03 -2.03
C PRO A 221 16.05 -11.69 -1.14
N SER A 222 16.29 -11.34 0.13
CA SER A 222 15.26 -11.10 1.14
C SER A 222 14.21 -10.04 0.75
N TRP A 223 14.60 -9.01 0.00
CA TRP A 223 13.68 -7.97 -0.49
C TRP A 223 12.71 -8.45 -1.58
N LEU A 224 13.00 -9.59 -2.25
CA LEU A 224 12.15 -10.15 -3.29
C LEU A 224 11.09 -11.13 -2.74
N ARG A 225 11.32 -11.71 -1.57
CA ARG A 225 10.47 -12.78 -0.99
C ARG A 225 9.13 -12.31 -0.43
N PRO A 226 8.97 -11.07 0.09
CA PRO A 226 7.73 -10.61 0.66
C PRO A 226 6.58 -10.50 -0.34
N TRP A 227 5.36 -10.44 0.17
CA TRP A 227 4.10 -10.39 -0.59
C TRP A 227 4.06 -9.32 -1.69
N TYR A 228 4.63 -8.14 -1.44
CA TYR A 228 4.59 -7.01 -2.37
C TYR A 228 5.30 -7.30 -3.69
N SER A 229 6.35 -8.11 -3.69
CA SER A 229 7.08 -8.48 -4.92
C SER A 229 6.21 -9.28 -5.86
N VAL A 230 5.50 -10.28 -5.32
CA VAL A 230 4.54 -11.10 -6.09
C VAL A 230 3.38 -10.25 -6.58
N PHE A 231 2.82 -9.42 -5.69
CA PHE A 231 1.69 -8.55 -6.01
C PHE A 231 2.03 -7.55 -7.11
N PHE A 232 3.15 -6.81 -7.00
CA PHE A 232 3.54 -5.83 -8.01
C PHE A 232 3.92 -6.45 -9.34
N ALA A 233 4.59 -7.60 -9.35
CA ALA A 233 4.89 -8.33 -10.58
C ALA A 233 3.60 -8.71 -11.32
N ALA A 234 2.61 -9.24 -10.60
CA ALA A 234 1.32 -9.59 -11.16
C ALA A 234 0.52 -8.35 -11.61
N LEU A 235 0.53 -7.27 -10.84
CA LEU A 235 -0.13 -6.02 -11.18
C LEU A 235 0.44 -5.41 -12.48
N LEU A 236 1.76 -5.39 -12.61
CA LEU A 236 2.42 -4.94 -13.84
C LEU A 236 2.09 -5.84 -15.03
N ALA A 237 2.09 -7.16 -14.84
CA ALA A 237 1.72 -8.11 -15.89
C ALA A 237 0.28 -7.90 -16.36
N GLY A 238 -0.67 -7.76 -15.43
CA GLY A 238 -2.07 -7.50 -15.75
C GLY A 238 -2.28 -6.16 -16.47
N SER A 239 -1.64 -5.11 -15.99
CA SER A 239 -1.69 -3.78 -16.61
C SER A 239 -1.12 -3.79 -18.02
N LEU A 240 0.05 -4.42 -18.23
CA LEU A 240 0.71 -4.49 -19.51
C LEU A 240 -0.10 -5.36 -20.51
N ALA A 241 -0.62 -6.49 -20.05
CA ALA A 241 -1.45 -7.35 -20.89
C ALA A 241 -2.68 -6.57 -21.41
N LEU A 242 -3.40 -5.86 -20.52
CA LEU A 242 -4.56 -5.08 -20.95
C LEU A 242 -4.15 -3.92 -21.85
N LYS A 243 -3.06 -3.21 -21.54
CA LYS A 243 -2.53 -2.14 -22.39
C LYS A 243 -2.29 -2.61 -23.83
N LEU A 244 -1.66 -3.78 -23.99
CA LEU A 244 -1.34 -4.33 -25.29
C LEU A 244 -2.59 -4.78 -26.07
N VAL A 245 -3.51 -5.46 -25.38
CA VAL A 245 -4.74 -5.97 -26.00
C VAL A 245 -5.70 -4.82 -26.35
N ALA A 246 -5.89 -3.87 -25.47
CA ALA A 246 -6.80 -2.74 -25.67
C ALA A 246 -6.15 -1.56 -26.40
N ARG A 247 -4.86 -1.64 -26.75
CA ARG A 247 -4.08 -0.58 -27.45
C ARG A 247 -4.22 0.79 -26.78
N ILE A 248 -4.09 0.84 -25.47
CA ILE A 248 -4.17 2.07 -24.66
C ILE A 248 -2.85 2.84 -24.82
N GLU A 249 -2.93 4.16 -25.11
CA GLU A 249 -1.77 5.06 -25.28
C GLU A 249 -1.04 5.37 -23.97
#